data_b92eac292bda9ec2dd2445f640056997
#
_entry.id   b92eac292bda9ec2dd2445f640056997
#
_cell.length_a   1.000
_cell.length_b   1.000
_cell.length_c   1.000
_cell.angle_alpha   90.00
_cell.angle_beta   90.00
_cell.angle_gamma   90.00
#
_symmetry.space_group_name_H-M   'P 1'
#
loop_
_entity.id
_entity.type
_entity.pdbx_description
1 polymer ?
#
loop_
_entity_poly.entity_id
_entity_poly.type
_entity_poly.pdbx_seq_one_letter_code
_entity_poly.pdbx_strand_id
1 'polypeptide(L)'
;MGATKSKLESRLVARPHRNYNSFMRNPIIVALDVPTADAALKLVEQLAPVSGGFKVGSELFTSAGPDIVRRIRGLGAPVFLDLKFHDIPNTVAKAVAAAVQLDVQMLTVHASGGPEMLKAAEQVAQESAWKLGHTPPLVLGVTILTSLDAAALSQIGLDPNVSRQVRRLANMANQAGLRGLVCSPREVAELRQMLPASAQLVIPGIRPQSAPADDQKRTLTARDALALGANWLVIGRPICAAENPRAAAEQILKEIAE
;
A
#
# COMPACT_ATOMS: atom_id res chain seq x y z
N MET A 1 0.13 -27.66 -31.20
CA MET A 1 0.67 -26.76 -30.18
C MET A 1 -0.23 -25.59 -29.79
N GLY A 2 -1.50 -25.55 -30.24
CA GLY A 2 -2.46 -24.43 -30.01
C GLY A 2 -3.45 -24.60 -28.84
N ALA A 3 -3.59 -25.79 -28.26
CA ALA A 3 -4.65 -26.06 -27.27
C ALA A 3 -4.28 -25.77 -25.79
N THR A 4 -3.03 -25.54 -25.49
CA THR A 4 -2.55 -25.31 -24.11
C THR A 4 -2.63 -23.87 -23.64
N LYS A 5 -2.51 -22.89 -24.54
CA LYS A 5 -2.62 -21.45 -24.20
C LYS A 5 -4.05 -21.03 -23.83
N SER A 6 -5.04 -21.51 -24.58
CA SER A 6 -6.48 -21.18 -24.35
C SER A 6 -7.03 -21.70 -23.02
N LYS A 7 -6.56 -22.86 -22.55
CA LYS A 7 -6.97 -23.43 -21.25
C LYS A 7 -6.34 -22.72 -20.05
N LEU A 8 -5.17 -22.07 -20.21
CA LEU A 8 -4.57 -21.26 -19.15
C LEU A 8 -5.29 -19.93 -19.00
N GLU A 9 -5.63 -19.27 -20.10
CA GLU A 9 -6.34 -17.98 -20.10
C GLU A 9 -7.76 -18.11 -19.52
N SER A 10 -8.48 -19.19 -19.83
CA SER A 10 -9.84 -19.43 -19.27
C SER A 10 -9.83 -19.79 -17.77
N ARG A 11 -8.72 -20.29 -17.22
CA ARG A 11 -8.59 -20.58 -15.78
C ARG A 11 -8.19 -19.36 -14.93
N LEU A 12 -7.57 -18.34 -15.52
CA LEU A 12 -7.23 -17.09 -14.85
C LEU A 12 -8.46 -16.20 -14.60
N VAL A 13 -9.53 -16.33 -15.40
CA VAL A 13 -10.72 -15.47 -15.33
C VAL A 13 -11.76 -15.94 -14.28
N ALA A 14 -11.65 -17.13 -13.70
CA ALA A 14 -12.74 -17.77 -12.94
C ALA A 14 -12.44 -18.10 -11.48
N ARG A 15 -11.66 -17.27 -10.74
CA ARG A 15 -11.63 -17.41 -9.28
C ARG A 15 -12.22 -16.18 -8.60
N PRO A 16 -13.16 -16.36 -7.64
CA PRO A 16 -13.71 -15.24 -6.90
C PRO A 16 -12.57 -14.48 -6.22
N HIS A 17 -12.60 -13.15 -6.34
CA HIS A 17 -11.72 -12.25 -5.62
C HIS A 17 -11.73 -12.62 -4.12
N ARG A 18 -10.71 -13.30 -3.64
CA ARG A 18 -10.57 -13.53 -2.20
C ARG A 18 -10.52 -12.15 -1.56
N ASN A 19 -11.42 -11.94 -0.63
CA ASN A 19 -11.61 -10.68 0.06
C ASN A 19 -10.31 -10.36 0.83
N TYR A 20 -9.54 -9.33 0.42
CA TYR A 20 -8.32 -8.91 1.13
C TYR A 20 -8.58 -8.62 2.60
N ASN A 21 -9.83 -8.26 2.94
CA ASN A 21 -10.28 -8.08 4.32
C ASN A 21 -10.18 -9.36 5.17
N SER A 22 -10.03 -10.55 4.57
CA SER A 22 -9.87 -11.80 5.34
C SER A 22 -8.48 -11.96 5.97
N PHE A 23 -7.47 -11.20 5.51
CA PHE A 23 -6.09 -11.29 6.01
C PHE A 23 -5.75 -10.22 7.04
N MET A 24 -6.47 -9.10 7.04
CA MET A 24 -6.19 -7.97 7.91
C MET A 24 -7.37 -7.73 8.85
N ARG A 25 -7.11 -7.75 10.15
CA ARG A 25 -8.14 -7.71 11.20
C ARG A 25 -8.84 -6.36 11.31
N ASN A 26 -8.14 -5.27 10.95
CA ASN A 26 -8.66 -3.91 11.01
C ASN A 26 -7.95 -3.02 9.96
N PRO A 27 -8.42 -1.79 9.69
CA PRO A 27 -7.88 -0.95 8.63
C PRO A 27 -6.52 -0.31 8.93
N ILE A 28 -5.96 -0.46 10.13
CA ILE A 28 -4.71 0.20 10.52
C ILE A 28 -3.51 -0.61 10.05
N ILE A 29 -2.66 0.02 9.22
CA ILE A 29 -1.34 -0.46 8.85
C ILE A 29 -0.30 0.39 9.57
N VAL A 30 0.46 -0.20 10.47
CA VAL A 30 1.49 0.51 11.21
C VAL A 30 2.74 0.67 10.35
N ALA A 31 3.20 1.91 10.13
CA ALA A 31 4.44 2.16 9.41
C ALA A 31 5.64 1.99 10.34
N LEU A 32 6.47 0.98 10.06
CA LEU A 32 7.71 0.68 10.80
C LEU A 32 8.86 1.55 10.27
N ASP A 33 8.72 2.87 10.44
CA ASP A 33 9.75 3.84 10.04
C ASP A 33 10.77 3.96 11.19
N VAL A 34 11.57 2.91 11.38
CA VAL A 34 12.59 2.74 12.42
C VAL A 34 13.88 2.19 11.82
N PRO A 35 15.06 2.55 12.37
CA PRO A 35 16.35 2.27 11.73
C PRO A 35 16.83 0.82 11.84
N THR A 36 16.28 0.01 12.75
CA THR A 36 16.79 -1.34 13.03
C THR A 36 15.70 -2.41 13.02
N ALA A 37 16.07 -3.63 12.63
CA ALA A 37 15.20 -4.79 12.68
C ALA A 37 14.65 -5.08 14.09
N ASP A 38 15.49 -4.94 15.12
CA ASP A 38 15.09 -5.23 16.50
C ASP A 38 14.05 -4.24 17.03
N ALA A 39 14.19 -2.95 16.69
CA ALA A 39 13.17 -1.95 17.01
C ALA A 39 11.85 -2.25 16.30
N ALA A 40 11.92 -2.62 15.02
CA ALA A 40 10.74 -2.99 14.25
C ALA A 40 10.01 -4.21 14.84
N LEU A 41 10.74 -5.27 15.19
CA LEU A 41 10.13 -6.49 15.73
C LEU A 41 9.49 -6.29 17.10
N LYS A 42 10.10 -5.49 17.98
CA LYS A 42 9.48 -5.09 19.26
C LYS A 42 8.13 -4.42 19.04
N LEU A 43 8.03 -3.51 18.06
CA LEU A 43 6.77 -2.88 17.70
C LEU A 43 5.76 -3.88 17.12
N VAL A 44 6.20 -4.81 16.28
CA VAL A 44 5.33 -5.86 15.73
C VAL A 44 4.75 -6.72 16.84
N GLU A 45 5.55 -7.21 17.78
CA GLU A 45 5.08 -8.02 18.92
C GLU A 45 4.02 -7.29 19.76
N GLN A 46 4.22 -5.99 20.02
CA GLN A 46 3.28 -5.18 20.80
C GLN A 46 1.99 -4.87 20.05
N LEU A 47 2.07 -4.63 18.74
CA LEU A 47 1.00 -4.05 17.94
C LEU A 47 0.23 -5.06 17.09
N ALA A 48 0.75 -6.27 16.87
CA ALA A 48 0.06 -7.29 16.07
C ALA A 48 -1.38 -7.59 16.52
N PRO A 49 -1.73 -7.58 17.82
CA PRO A 49 -3.12 -7.79 18.26
C PRO A 49 -4.07 -6.64 17.89
N VAL A 50 -3.56 -5.43 17.71
CA VAL A 50 -4.35 -4.18 17.54
C VAL A 50 -4.14 -3.49 16.18
N SER A 51 -3.40 -4.12 15.25
CA SER A 51 -3.19 -3.63 13.88
C SER A 51 -3.64 -4.64 12.84
N GLY A 52 -3.96 -4.16 11.63
CA GLY A 52 -4.26 -4.99 10.47
C GLY A 52 -2.99 -5.54 9.81
N GLY A 53 -1.88 -4.81 9.92
CA GLY A 53 -0.59 -5.20 9.35
C GLY A 53 0.49 -4.14 9.52
N PHE A 54 1.65 -4.38 8.94
CA PHE A 54 2.83 -3.54 9.10
C PHE A 54 3.43 -3.14 7.75
N LYS A 55 3.74 -1.84 7.60
CA LYS A 55 4.44 -1.32 6.42
C LYS A 55 5.95 -1.35 6.68
N VAL A 56 6.67 -2.04 5.81
CA VAL A 56 8.12 -1.98 5.70
C VAL A 56 8.47 -1.04 4.56
N GLY A 57 9.05 0.12 4.89
CA GLY A 57 9.48 1.15 3.95
C GLY A 57 10.96 1.03 3.57
N SER A 58 11.43 1.99 2.75
CA SER A 58 12.77 1.98 2.18
C SER A 58 13.88 1.99 3.25
N GLU A 59 13.73 2.78 4.33
CA GLU A 59 14.74 2.85 5.40
C GLU A 59 14.97 1.48 6.04
N LEU A 60 13.93 0.88 6.59
CA LEU A 60 14.03 -0.40 7.29
C LEU A 60 14.45 -1.54 6.33
N PHE A 61 13.92 -1.53 5.10
CA PHE A 61 14.29 -2.55 4.12
C PHE A 61 15.75 -2.42 3.67
N THR A 62 16.25 -1.19 3.51
CA THR A 62 17.65 -0.96 3.13
C THR A 62 18.61 -1.34 4.26
N SER A 63 18.25 -1.06 5.52
CA SER A 63 19.10 -1.35 6.67
C SER A 63 19.10 -2.83 7.07
N ALA A 64 17.96 -3.53 6.94
CA ALA A 64 17.78 -4.90 7.42
C ALA A 64 17.63 -5.96 6.31
N GLY A 65 17.53 -5.55 5.06
CA GLY A 65 17.32 -6.43 3.91
C GLY A 65 15.96 -7.14 3.92
N PRO A 66 15.75 -8.11 3.02
CA PRO A 66 14.48 -8.84 2.91
C PRO A 66 14.20 -9.76 4.12
N ASP A 67 15.18 -10.00 4.99
CA ASP A 67 15.02 -10.84 6.17
C ASP A 67 14.03 -10.25 7.17
N ILE A 68 13.95 -8.93 7.30
CA ILE A 68 12.96 -8.30 8.17
C ILE A 68 11.52 -8.68 7.78
N VAL A 69 11.24 -8.78 6.47
CA VAL A 69 9.92 -9.20 5.99
C VAL A 69 9.62 -10.64 6.42
N ARG A 70 10.58 -11.56 6.24
CA ARG A 70 10.44 -12.97 6.64
C ARG A 70 10.21 -13.10 8.15
N ARG A 71 10.93 -12.34 8.96
CA ARG A 71 10.80 -12.34 10.43
C ARG A 71 9.41 -11.83 10.85
N ILE A 72 8.91 -10.74 10.27
CA ILE A 72 7.55 -10.22 10.54
C ILE A 72 6.49 -11.24 10.10
N ARG A 73 6.65 -11.84 8.91
CA ARG A 73 5.75 -12.90 8.43
C ARG A 73 5.79 -14.14 9.32
N GLY A 74 6.96 -14.50 9.84
CA GLY A 74 7.14 -15.60 10.81
C GLY A 74 6.38 -15.40 12.12
N LEU A 75 6.11 -14.16 12.52
CA LEU A 75 5.24 -13.80 13.64
C LEU A 75 3.73 -13.83 13.27
N GLY A 76 3.39 -14.24 12.03
CA GLY A 76 2.01 -14.29 11.53
C GLY A 76 1.42 -12.93 11.16
N ALA A 77 2.21 -11.86 11.16
CA ALA A 77 1.73 -10.51 10.87
C ALA A 77 1.73 -10.21 9.36
N PRO A 78 0.67 -9.58 8.80
CA PRO A 78 0.63 -9.14 7.42
C PRO A 78 1.66 -8.03 7.14
N VAL A 79 2.28 -8.07 5.95
CA VAL A 79 3.27 -7.08 5.53
C VAL A 79 2.82 -6.32 4.28
N PHE A 80 2.90 -5.01 4.36
CA PHE A 80 2.85 -4.09 3.25
C PHE A 80 4.27 -3.63 2.90
N LEU A 81 4.83 -4.09 1.78
CA LEU A 81 6.16 -3.73 1.29
C LEU A 81 6.09 -2.45 0.46
N ASP A 82 6.52 -1.33 1.05
CA ASP A 82 6.39 0.01 0.46
C ASP A 82 7.72 0.53 -0.10
N LEU A 83 8.20 -0.10 -1.19
CA LEU A 83 9.46 0.26 -1.86
C LEU A 83 9.28 1.12 -3.11
N LYS A 84 8.04 1.34 -3.54
CA LYS A 84 7.67 2.20 -4.67
C LYS A 84 8.48 1.88 -5.94
N PHE A 85 8.45 0.62 -6.38
CA PHE A 85 9.19 0.19 -7.57
C PHE A 85 8.88 1.07 -8.78
N HIS A 86 9.95 1.54 -9.44
CA HIS A 86 9.85 2.42 -10.60
C HIS A 86 11.07 2.20 -11.50
N ASP A 87 10.88 1.46 -12.57
CA ASP A 87 11.91 1.12 -13.55
C ASP A 87 11.21 0.64 -14.84
N ILE A 88 11.97 0.21 -15.85
CA ILE A 88 11.41 -0.41 -17.05
C ILE A 88 10.58 -1.66 -16.70
N PRO A 89 9.56 -2.03 -17.50
CA PRO A 89 8.60 -3.08 -17.17
C PRO A 89 9.23 -4.41 -16.72
N ASN A 90 10.27 -4.88 -17.43
CA ASN A 90 10.92 -6.16 -17.09
C ASN A 90 11.63 -6.13 -15.73
N THR A 91 12.25 -5.00 -15.36
CA THR A 91 12.94 -4.85 -14.06
C THR A 91 11.91 -4.85 -12.93
N VAL A 92 10.82 -4.08 -13.06
CA VAL A 92 9.75 -4.03 -12.07
C VAL A 92 9.07 -5.39 -11.94
N ALA A 93 8.81 -6.10 -13.03
CA ALA A 93 8.24 -7.46 -12.98
C ALA A 93 9.12 -8.40 -12.16
N LYS A 94 10.44 -8.38 -12.35
CA LYS A 94 11.38 -9.22 -11.56
C LYS A 94 11.41 -8.83 -10.09
N ALA A 95 11.39 -7.52 -9.79
CA ALA A 95 11.35 -7.02 -8.41
C ALA A 95 10.05 -7.44 -7.70
N VAL A 96 8.90 -7.35 -8.39
CA VAL A 96 7.61 -7.82 -7.87
C VAL A 96 7.62 -9.33 -7.66
N ALA A 97 8.15 -10.12 -8.60
CA ALA A 97 8.27 -11.58 -8.43
C ALA A 97 9.10 -11.94 -7.19
N ALA A 98 10.20 -11.22 -6.93
CA ALA A 98 11.01 -11.40 -5.73
C ALA A 98 10.26 -11.01 -4.45
N ALA A 99 9.48 -9.91 -4.48
CA ALA A 99 8.65 -9.51 -3.35
C ALA A 99 7.55 -10.52 -3.02
N VAL A 100 6.94 -11.15 -4.03
CA VAL A 100 5.93 -12.20 -3.85
C VAL A 100 6.50 -13.41 -3.10
N GLN A 101 7.79 -13.76 -3.32
CA GLN A 101 8.46 -14.83 -2.58
C GLN A 101 8.59 -14.54 -1.08
N LEU A 102 8.47 -13.30 -0.66
CA LEU A 102 8.47 -12.90 0.75
C LEU A 102 7.07 -13.01 1.40
N ASP A 103 6.08 -13.47 0.67
CA ASP A 103 4.66 -13.60 1.11
C ASP A 103 4.09 -12.28 1.66
N VAL A 104 4.35 -11.16 0.96
CA VAL A 104 3.77 -9.86 1.31
C VAL A 104 2.31 -9.76 0.86
N GLN A 105 1.48 -9.03 1.61
CA GLN A 105 0.06 -8.85 1.31
C GLN A 105 -0.20 -7.64 0.43
N MET A 106 0.68 -6.65 0.48
CA MET A 106 0.62 -5.44 -0.37
C MET A 106 2.03 -5.04 -0.80
N LEU A 107 2.15 -4.44 -1.97
CA LEU A 107 3.38 -3.78 -2.42
C LEU A 107 3.06 -2.54 -3.27
N THR A 108 4.03 -1.63 -3.41
CA THR A 108 3.86 -0.39 -4.17
C THR A 108 4.71 -0.35 -5.43
N VAL A 109 4.11 0.24 -6.47
CA VAL A 109 4.78 0.67 -7.70
C VAL A 109 4.40 2.12 -7.99
N HIS A 110 5.27 2.93 -8.63
CA HIS A 110 4.87 4.26 -9.07
C HIS A 110 3.95 4.20 -10.29
N ALA A 111 2.78 4.85 -10.22
CA ALA A 111 1.87 4.92 -11.37
C ALA A 111 2.49 5.67 -12.56
N SER A 112 3.42 6.60 -12.31
CA SER A 112 4.17 7.31 -13.34
C SER A 112 5.11 6.43 -14.20
N GLY A 113 5.32 5.18 -13.84
CA GLY A 113 6.05 4.20 -14.65
C GLY A 113 5.34 3.79 -15.94
N GLY A 114 4.09 4.19 -16.12
CA GLY A 114 3.32 3.97 -17.35
C GLY A 114 2.55 2.64 -17.38
N PRO A 115 1.61 2.50 -18.33
CA PRO A 115 0.66 1.39 -18.35
C PRO A 115 1.33 0.02 -18.51
N GLU A 116 2.39 -0.08 -19.32
CA GLU A 116 3.08 -1.36 -19.56
C GLU A 116 3.81 -1.85 -18.29
N MET A 117 4.43 -0.94 -17.53
CA MET A 117 5.08 -1.29 -16.26
C MET A 117 4.04 -1.75 -15.22
N LEU A 118 2.92 -1.05 -15.12
CA LEU A 118 1.85 -1.37 -14.18
C LEU A 118 1.21 -2.73 -14.50
N LYS A 119 0.92 -2.98 -15.79
CA LYS A 119 0.38 -4.25 -16.26
C LYS A 119 1.33 -5.41 -16.00
N ALA A 120 2.63 -5.23 -16.28
CA ALA A 120 3.65 -6.24 -16.02
C ALA A 120 3.77 -6.55 -14.51
N ALA A 121 3.70 -5.53 -13.64
CA ALA A 121 3.72 -5.68 -12.20
C ALA A 121 2.53 -6.51 -11.69
N GLU A 122 1.30 -6.17 -12.09
CA GLU A 122 0.10 -6.88 -11.67
C GLU A 122 0.09 -8.32 -12.19
N GLN A 123 0.41 -8.53 -13.48
CA GLN A 123 0.45 -9.85 -14.09
C GLN A 123 1.44 -10.78 -13.37
N VAL A 124 2.66 -10.32 -13.13
CA VAL A 124 3.68 -11.17 -12.49
C VAL A 124 3.36 -11.42 -11.02
N ALA A 125 2.71 -10.48 -10.32
CA ALA A 125 2.24 -10.69 -8.95
C ALA A 125 1.24 -11.85 -8.89
N GLN A 126 0.27 -11.91 -9.82
CA GLN A 126 -0.69 -12.99 -9.93
C GLN A 126 -0.02 -14.33 -10.27
N GLU A 127 0.82 -14.36 -11.31
CA GLU A 127 1.48 -15.58 -11.78
C GLU A 127 2.44 -16.17 -10.74
N SER A 128 3.24 -15.31 -10.09
CA SER A 128 4.20 -15.77 -9.09
C SER A 128 3.51 -16.30 -7.83
N ALA A 129 2.48 -15.62 -7.36
CA ALA A 129 1.70 -16.07 -6.22
C ALA A 129 1.00 -17.40 -6.50
N TRP A 130 0.42 -17.55 -7.72
CA TRP A 130 -0.19 -18.82 -8.12
C TRP A 130 0.80 -19.98 -8.10
N LYS A 131 2.02 -19.79 -8.63
CA LYS A 131 3.09 -20.81 -8.64
C LYS A 131 3.51 -21.24 -7.23
N LEU A 132 3.46 -20.32 -6.27
CA LEU A 132 3.85 -20.55 -4.88
C LEU A 132 2.68 -21.03 -3.99
N GLY A 133 1.45 -21.06 -4.50
CA GLY A 133 0.25 -21.34 -3.71
C GLY A 133 -0.12 -20.22 -2.75
N HIS A 134 0.46 -19.03 -2.93
CA HIS A 134 0.16 -17.84 -2.14
C HIS A 134 -1.08 -17.09 -2.64
N THR A 135 -1.66 -16.26 -1.78
CA THR A 135 -2.60 -15.24 -2.24
C THR A 135 -1.82 -14.11 -2.92
N PRO A 136 -2.19 -13.69 -4.14
CA PRO A 136 -1.51 -12.59 -4.80
C PRO A 136 -1.56 -11.32 -3.97
N PRO A 137 -0.43 -10.61 -3.77
CA PRO A 137 -0.43 -9.34 -3.08
C PRO A 137 -1.27 -8.30 -3.83
N LEU A 138 -1.76 -7.31 -3.10
CA LEU A 138 -2.36 -6.12 -3.70
C LEU A 138 -1.24 -5.23 -4.23
N VAL A 139 -1.14 -5.09 -5.56
CA VAL A 139 -0.22 -4.12 -6.18
C VAL A 139 -0.86 -2.75 -6.16
N LEU A 140 -0.22 -1.81 -5.45
CA LEU A 140 -0.73 -0.46 -5.23
C LEU A 140 0.01 0.55 -6.11
N GLY A 141 -0.72 1.26 -6.96
CA GLY A 141 -0.19 2.38 -7.73
C GLY A 141 -0.04 3.63 -6.85
N VAL A 142 1.17 4.13 -6.68
CA VAL A 142 1.41 5.43 -6.04
C VAL A 142 1.17 6.53 -7.05
N THR A 143 0.23 7.44 -6.76
CA THR A 143 -0.12 8.54 -7.64
C THR A 143 0.91 9.68 -7.56
N ILE A 144 0.57 10.78 -6.91
CA ILE A 144 1.50 11.89 -6.67
C ILE A 144 1.93 11.85 -5.20
N LEU A 145 3.25 11.91 -4.95
CA LEU A 145 3.78 11.96 -3.60
C LEU A 145 3.23 13.18 -2.85
N THR A 146 2.86 12.98 -1.58
CA THR A 146 2.26 14.05 -0.76
C THR A 146 3.17 15.25 -0.50
N SER A 147 4.48 15.08 -0.73
CA SER A 147 5.48 16.15 -0.68
C SER A 147 5.50 17.05 -1.92
N LEU A 148 4.94 16.60 -3.06
CA LEU A 148 4.90 17.37 -4.30
C LEU A 148 3.69 18.29 -4.33
N ASP A 149 3.97 19.58 -4.50
CA ASP A 149 2.98 20.61 -4.78
C ASP A 149 3.01 21.03 -6.27
N ALA A 150 2.20 22.04 -6.63
CA ALA A 150 2.13 22.55 -8.00
C ALA A 150 3.48 23.07 -8.54
N ALA A 151 4.27 23.71 -7.69
CA ALA A 151 5.58 24.23 -8.08
C ALA A 151 6.57 23.10 -8.36
N ALA A 152 6.61 22.11 -7.48
CA ALA A 152 7.47 20.92 -7.66
C ALA A 152 7.08 20.11 -8.90
N LEU A 153 5.78 19.95 -9.20
CA LEU A 153 5.33 19.30 -10.42
C LEU A 153 5.79 20.05 -11.68
N SER A 154 5.69 21.40 -11.69
CA SER A 154 6.19 22.21 -12.80
C SER A 154 7.70 22.06 -13.00
N GLN A 155 8.48 22.01 -11.92
CA GLN A 155 9.94 21.85 -11.99
C GLN A 155 10.38 20.53 -12.64
N ILE A 156 9.58 19.49 -12.52
CA ILE A 156 9.85 18.19 -13.15
C ILE A 156 9.10 18.00 -14.48
N GLY A 157 8.54 19.09 -15.06
CA GLY A 157 7.90 19.09 -16.37
C GLY A 157 6.49 18.48 -16.40
N LEU A 158 5.82 18.36 -15.25
CA LEU A 158 4.44 17.86 -15.15
C LEU A 158 3.44 19.01 -15.04
N ASP A 159 2.18 18.75 -15.39
CA ASP A 159 1.06 19.66 -15.17
C ASP A 159 0.98 20.03 -13.67
N PRO A 160 1.02 21.34 -13.32
CA PRO A 160 0.98 21.79 -11.93
C PRO A 160 -0.34 21.49 -11.20
N ASN A 161 -1.38 21.11 -11.91
CA ASN A 161 -2.64 20.73 -11.29
C ASN A 161 -2.55 19.32 -10.66
N VAL A 162 -2.25 19.29 -9.36
CA VAL A 162 -2.08 18.04 -8.59
C VAL A 162 -3.30 17.12 -8.73
N SER A 163 -4.52 17.60 -8.57
CA SER A 163 -5.74 16.80 -8.67
C SER A 163 -5.90 16.19 -10.08
N ARG A 164 -5.62 16.96 -11.14
CA ARG A 164 -5.65 16.46 -12.51
C ARG A 164 -4.65 15.33 -12.72
N GLN A 165 -3.42 15.47 -12.21
CA GLN A 165 -2.39 14.44 -12.32
C GLN A 165 -2.77 13.19 -11.53
N VAL A 166 -3.28 13.35 -10.31
CA VAL A 166 -3.75 12.22 -9.49
C VAL A 166 -4.84 11.44 -10.23
N ARG A 167 -5.86 12.11 -10.76
CA ARG A 167 -6.93 11.46 -11.55
C ARG A 167 -6.39 10.71 -12.75
N ARG A 168 -5.48 11.34 -13.50
CA ARG A 168 -4.86 10.73 -14.69
C ARG A 168 -4.11 9.45 -14.33
N LEU A 169 -3.26 9.49 -13.29
CA LEU A 169 -2.49 8.35 -12.85
C LEU A 169 -3.38 7.25 -12.25
N ALA A 170 -4.39 7.61 -11.47
CA ALA A 170 -5.35 6.67 -10.89
C ALA A 170 -6.15 5.93 -11.98
N ASN A 171 -6.65 6.65 -12.98
CA ASN A 171 -7.38 6.05 -14.09
C ASN A 171 -6.48 5.11 -14.91
N MET A 172 -5.26 5.54 -15.22
CA MET A 172 -4.28 4.71 -15.93
C MET A 172 -3.93 3.43 -15.15
N ALA A 173 -3.70 3.54 -13.85
CA ALA A 173 -3.42 2.38 -12.99
C ALA A 173 -4.59 1.39 -12.97
N ASN A 174 -5.83 1.88 -12.82
CA ASN A 174 -7.03 1.05 -12.87
C ASN A 174 -7.19 0.38 -14.24
N GLN A 175 -6.97 1.09 -15.34
CA GLN A 175 -7.03 0.54 -16.71
C GLN A 175 -5.93 -0.50 -16.98
N ALA A 176 -4.77 -0.36 -16.35
CA ALA A 176 -3.69 -1.34 -16.38
C ALA A 176 -3.97 -2.59 -15.52
N GLY A 177 -5.07 -2.62 -14.78
CA GLY A 177 -5.52 -3.76 -13.99
C GLY A 177 -5.11 -3.71 -12.51
N LEU A 178 -4.50 -2.63 -12.02
CA LEU A 178 -4.19 -2.49 -10.60
C LEU A 178 -5.48 -2.39 -9.79
N ARG A 179 -5.49 -3.09 -8.66
CA ARG A 179 -6.67 -3.21 -7.79
C ARG A 179 -6.66 -2.24 -6.62
N GLY A 180 -5.64 -1.37 -6.52
CA GLY A 180 -5.57 -0.38 -5.47
C GLY A 180 -4.54 0.71 -5.73
N LEU A 181 -4.64 1.77 -4.94
CA LEU A 181 -3.83 2.98 -5.05
C LEU A 181 -3.38 3.47 -3.68
N VAL A 182 -2.22 4.12 -3.64
CA VAL A 182 -1.82 5.00 -2.55
C VAL A 182 -2.06 6.45 -2.98
N CYS A 183 -2.86 7.18 -2.21
CA CYS A 183 -3.19 8.56 -2.47
C CYS A 183 -3.28 9.38 -1.18
N SER A 184 -3.29 10.71 -1.29
CA SER A 184 -3.43 11.57 -0.11
C SER A 184 -4.86 11.56 0.45
N PRO A 185 -5.03 11.90 1.74
CA PRO A 185 -6.36 12.02 2.36
C PRO A 185 -7.34 12.92 1.58
N ARG A 186 -6.84 14.01 0.98
CA ARG A 186 -7.66 14.99 0.24
C ARG A 186 -8.22 14.47 -1.09
N GLU A 187 -7.67 13.37 -1.59
CA GLU A 187 -8.00 12.81 -2.91
C GLU A 187 -9.02 11.65 -2.81
N VAL A 188 -9.27 11.14 -1.60
CA VAL A 188 -10.09 9.93 -1.38
C VAL A 188 -11.49 10.08 -1.95
N ALA A 189 -12.21 11.14 -1.62
CA ALA A 189 -13.59 11.35 -2.06
C ALA A 189 -13.71 11.41 -3.59
N GLU A 190 -12.79 12.14 -4.24
CA GLU A 190 -12.75 12.27 -5.70
C GLU A 190 -12.43 10.93 -6.37
N LEU A 191 -11.41 10.22 -5.86
CA LEU A 191 -11.02 8.92 -6.40
C LEU A 191 -12.10 7.85 -6.19
N ARG A 192 -12.84 7.91 -5.09
CA ARG A 192 -13.95 6.98 -4.84
C ARG A 192 -15.10 7.15 -5.81
N GLN A 193 -15.34 8.36 -6.30
CA GLN A 193 -16.38 8.62 -7.31
C GLN A 193 -16.01 8.10 -8.71
N MET A 194 -14.71 8.07 -9.03
CA MET A 194 -14.25 7.70 -10.38
C MET A 194 -13.77 6.26 -10.53
N LEU A 195 -13.40 5.61 -9.43
CA LEU A 195 -12.87 4.24 -9.44
C LEU A 195 -13.96 3.22 -9.10
N PRO A 196 -13.82 1.95 -9.55
CA PRO A 196 -14.71 0.87 -9.12
C PRO A 196 -14.75 0.76 -7.58
N ALA A 197 -15.90 0.38 -7.03
CA ALA A 197 -16.05 0.19 -5.58
C ALA A 197 -15.08 -0.87 -5.00
N SER A 198 -14.64 -1.81 -5.84
CA SER A 198 -13.65 -2.84 -5.48
C SER A 198 -12.22 -2.31 -5.36
N ALA A 199 -11.92 -1.12 -5.92
CA ALA A 199 -10.58 -0.54 -5.83
C ALA A 199 -10.23 -0.19 -4.39
N GLN A 200 -9.05 -0.60 -3.95
CA GLN A 200 -8.58 -0.39 -2.59
C GLN A 200 -7.80 0.94 -2.49
N LEU A 201 -8.19 1.82 -1.57
CA LEU A 201 -7.51 3.08 -1.31
C LEU A 201 -6.73 2.99 -0.01
N VAL A 202 -5.41 3.14 -0.09
CA VAL A 202 -4.46 3.11 1.02
C VAL A 202 -3.97 4.53 1.29
N ILE A 203 -4.22 5.03 2.50
CA ILE A 203 -4.07 6.44 2.82
C ILE A 203 -3.00 6.65 3.89
N PRO A 204 -1.85 7.25 3.55
CA PRO A 204 -0.88 7.72 4.51
C PRO A 204 -1.30 9.09 5.08
N GLY A 205 -0.57 9.56 6.10
CA GLY A 205 -0.77 10.92 6.62
C GLY A 205 -1.96 11.06 7.55
N ILE A 206 -2.38 9.97 8.18
CA ILE A 206 -3.44 9.98 9.19
C ILE A 206 -2.88 10.54 10.50
N ARG A 207 -3.63 11.44 11.13
CA ARG A 207 -3.30 12.05 12.41
C ARG A 207 -4.53 12.08 13.32
N PRO A 208 -4.38 11.76 14.62
CA PRO A 208 -5.39 12.08 15.62
C PRO A 208 -5.62 13.61 15.69
N GLN A 209 -6.81 14.04 16.11
CA GLN A 209 -7.13 15.46 16.25
C GLN A 209 -6.18 16.21 17.20
N SER A 210 -5.62 15.51 18.18
CA SER A 210 -4.69 16.06 19.19
C SER A 210 -3.23 16.14 18.74
N ALA A 211 -2.89 15.62 17.55
CA ALA A 211 -1.48 15.57 17.13
C ALA A 211 -0.97 16.93 16.63
N PRO A 212 0.26 17.35 17.00
CA PRO A 212 0.87 18.58 16.50
C PRO A 212 1.05 18.55 14.99
N ALA A 213 1.07 19.75 14.37
CA ALA A 213 1.39 19.92 12.96
C ALA A 213 2.84 19.48 12.68
N ASP A 214 3.03 18.67 11.63
CA ASP A 214 4.30 18.07 11.26
C ASP A 214 4.58 18.26 9.75
N ASP A 215 5.61 17.63 9.21
CA ASP A 215 6.02 17.65 7.79
C ASP A 215 4.92 17.25 6.79
N GLN A 216 3.88 16.55 7.23
CA GLN A 216 2.74 16.18 6.39
C GLN A 216 1.71 17.32 6.29
N LYS A 217 1.69 17.99 5.14
CA LYS A 217 0.80 19.13 4.84
C LYS A 217 -0.67 18.75 4.58
N ARG A 218 -0.99 17.45 4.47
CA ARG A 218 -2.30 16.94 4.04
C ARG A 218 -2.74 15.81 4.96
N THR A 219 -3.34 16.15 6.10
CA THR A 219 -3.75 15.19 7.13
C THR A 219 -5.27 15.14 7.27
N LEU A 220 -5.79 13.96 7.69
CA LEU A 220 -7.16 13.73 8.15
C LEU A 220 -7.14 12.83 9.39
N THR A 221 -8.24 12.82 10.13
CA THR A 221 -8.46 11.81 11.18
C THR A 221 -8.70 10.43 10.57
N ALA A 222 -8.51 9.39 11.36
CA ALA A 222 -8.77 8.01 10.92
C ALA A 222 -10.24 7.82 10.51
N ARG A 223 -11.17 8.33 11.33
CA ARG A 223 -12.61 8.31 11.09
C ARG A 223 -12.96 9.00 9.76
N ASP A 224 -12.52 10.25 9.57
CA ASP A 224 -12.86 11.02 8.38
C ASP A 224 -12.35 10.35 7.10
N ALA A 225 -11.12 9.79 7.13
CA ALA A 225 -10.57 9.10 5.99
C ALA A 225 -11.40 7.86 5.60
N LEU A 226 -11.84 7.06 6.57
CA LEU A 226 -12.72 5.91 6.33
C LEU A 226 -14.10 6.34 5.86
N ALA A 227 -14.69 7.39 6.43
CA ALA A 227 -15.98 7.94 6.01
C ALA A 227 -15.95 8.44 4.56
N LEU A 228 -14.81 8.97 4.09
CA LEU A 228 -14.60 9.36 2.70
C LEU A 228 -14.37 8.17 1.76
N GLY A 229 -14.22 6.96 2.29
CA GLY A 229 -14.08 5.75 1.50
C GLY A 229 -12.66 5.17 1.42
N ALA A 230 -11.74 5.55 2.31
CA ALA A 230 -10.47 4.84 2.47
C ALA A 230 -10.72 3.39 2.91
N ASN A 231 -9.86 2.47 2.46
CA ASN A 231 -9.90 1.08 2.91
C ASN A 231 -8.83 0.81 3.97
N TRP A 232 -7.67 1.43 3.84
CA TRP A 232 -6.51 1.20 4.69
C TRP A 232 -5.85 2.51 5.09
N LEU A 233 -5.44 2.59 6.36
CA LEU A 233 -4.84 3.76 6.98
C LEU A 233 -3.39 3.45 7.37
N VAL A 234 -2.43 4.15 6.75
CA VAL A 234 -1.01 3.98 7.10
C VAL A 234 -0.64 5.01 8.16
N ILE A 235 -0.31 4.52 9.35
CA ILE A 235 -0.05 5.34 10.54
C ILE A 235 1.35 5.00 11.09
N GLY A 236 2.24 5.96 11.11
CA GLY A 236 3.61 5.83 11.65
C GLY A 236 3.76 6.50 13.00
N ARG A 237 4.37 7.69 13.04
CA ARG A 237 4.72 8.46 14.24
C ARG A 237 3.61 8.55 15.31
N PRO A 238 2.34 8.76 14.99
CA PRO A 238 1.28 8.79 16.01
C PRO A 238 1.18 7.52 16.85
N ILE A 239 1.61 6.39 16.32
CA ILE A 239 1.66 5.12 17.03
C ILE A 239 3.08 4.83 17.52
N CYS A 240 4.06 4.78 16.60
CA CYS A 240 5.40 4.28 16.88
C CYS A 240 6.23 5.19 17.79
N ALA A 241 5.97 6.51 17.78
CA ALA A 241 6.65 7.48 18.65
C ALA A 241 5.88 7.82 19.93
N ALA A 242 4.72 7.19 20.18
CA ALA A 242 3.98 7.37 21.40
C ALA A 242 4.72 6.71 22.59
N GLU A 243 4.57 7.26 23.78
CA GLU A 243 5.09 6.67 25.02
C GLU A 243 4.57 5.23 25.22
N ASN A 244 3.31 4.99 24.86
CA ASN A 244 2.72 3.66 24.81
C ASN A 244 2.11 3.41 23.42
N PRO A 245 2.86 2.77 22.48
CA PRO A 245 2.40 2.52 21.13
C PRO A 245 1.08 1.73 21.04
N ARG A 246 0.91 0.74 21.91
CA ARG A 246 -0.30 -0.08 21.93
C ARG A 246 -1.53 0.74 22.35
N ALA A 247 -1.43 1.51 23.42
CA ALA A 247 -2.53 2.37 23.86
C ALA A 247 -2.90 3.41 22.78
N ALA A 248 -1.91 3.97 22.10
CA ALA A 248 -2.14 4.90 20.98
C ALA A 248 -2.91 4.23 19.81
N ALA A 249 -2.55 3.00 19.43
CA ALA A 249 -3.27 2.25 18.40
C ALA A 249 -4.70 1.91 18.85
N GLU A 250 -4.89 1.47 20.09
CA GLU A 250 -6.21 1.17 20.67
C GLU A 250 -7.12 2.41 20.72
N GLN A 251 -6.55 3.59 21.02
CA GLN A 251 -7.29 4.85 20.98
C GLN A 251 -7.78 5.20 19.57
N ILE A 252 -6.93 5.05 18.57
CA ILE A 252 -7.31 5.27 17.16
C ILE A 252 -8.42 4.29 16.74
N LEU A 253 -8.35 3.03 17.17
CA LEU A 253 -9.40 2.05 16.88
C LEU A 253 -10.75 2.45 17.52
N LYS A 254 -10.75 3.01 18.72
CA LYS A 254 -11.97 3.54 19.35
C LYS A 254 -12.54 4.70 18.54
N GLU A 255 -11.71 5.65 18.10
CA GLU A 255 -12.13 6.77 17.26
C GLU A 255 -12.76 6.33 15.92
N ILE A 256 -12.34 5.18 15.39
CA ILE A 256 -12.91 4.59 14.17
C ILE A 256 -14.28 3.94 14.45
N ALA A 257 -14.47 3.37 15.63
CA ALA A 257 -15.67 2.61 15.99
C ALA A 257 -16.86 3.48 16.44
N GLU A 258 -16.59 4.68 16.93
CA GLU A 258 -17.58 5.69 17.31
C GLU A 258 -18.20 6.37 16.08
#